data_26bd0209dca2132731319ae72b4fe2ac
#
_entry.id   26bd0209dca2132731319ae72b4fe2ac
#
_cell.length_a   1.000
_cell.length_b   1.000
_cell.length_c   1.000
_cell.angle_alpha   90.00
_cell.angle_beta   90.00
_cell.angle_gamma   90.00
#
_symmetry.space_group_name_H-M   'P 1'
#
loop_
_entity.id
_entity.type
_entity.pdbx_description
1 polymer ?
#
loop_
_entity_poly.entity_id
_entity_poly.type
_entity_poly.pdbx_seq_one_letter_code
_entity_poly.pdbx_strand_id
1 'polypeptide(L)'
;MSNNKEWLKKIPQHTLDYIGNSKIEEIQCIISDTSGIVRGKALPSGTFAKSSEIYLPESLFNQTITGQFAEIEDADWVTEPDSVLTPDFETTAAAPWSSDTTIQIIHNVHTRAGEPVPQVPRNVLKRILKCYDELGLRPIIAPEMEFYLVAKNLNPAIAIEPLIGRSGRRATGKCYSMSAIDEYGPIIDDIHAVSYTHLTLPTNREV
;
A
#
# COMPACT_ATOMS: atom_id res chain seq x y z
N MET A 1 -4.82 -33.90 -2.27
CA MET A 1 -5.06 -32.61 -2.96
C MET A 1 -5.91 -31.60 -2.16
N SER A 2 -6.14 -31.77 -0.87
CA SER A 2 -7.10 -30.95 -0.09
C SER A 2 -6.49 -29.79 0.73
N ASN A 3 -5.17 -29.68 0.82
CA ASN A 3 -4.52 -28.71 1.73
C ASN A 3 -4.20 -27.33 1.10
N ASN A 4 -4.57 -27.12 -0.14
CA ASN A 4 -4.09 -25.97 -0.92
C ASN A 4 -5.01 -24.73 -0.86
N LYS A 5 -6.05 -24.73 0.01
CA LYS A 5 -7.03 -23.63 0.10
C LYS A 5 -7.26 -23.13 1.55
N GLU A 6 -6.49 -23.58 2.50
CA GLU A 6 -6.66 -23.17 3.91
C GLU A 6 -6.46 -21.65 4.11
N TRP A 7 -5.55 -21.06 3.35
CA TRP A 7 -5.32 -19.61 3.40
C TRP A 7 -6.53 -18.80 2.95
N LEU A 8 -7.37 -19.32 2.06
CA LEU A 8 -8.61 -18.63 1.63
C LEU A 8 -9.57 -18.41 2.79
N LYS A 9 -9.57 -19.28 3.79
CA LYS A 9 -10.41 -19.14 4.99
C LYS A 9 -9.97 -17.98 5.89
N LYS A 10 -8.78 -17.46 5.67
CA LYS A 10 -8.20 -16.33 6.43
C LYS A 10 -8.46 -14.99 5.75
N ILE A 11 -8.99 -14.99 4.52
CA ILE A 11 -9.32 -13.77 3.79
C ILE A 11 -10.60 -13.17 4.37
N PRO A 12 -10.63 -11.86 4.65
CA PRO A 12 -11.82 -11.16 5.12
C PRO A 12 -13.01 -11.31 4.16
N GLN A 13 -14.22 -11.45 4.72
CA GLN A 13 -15.43 -11.71 3.95
C GLN A 13 -15.70 -10.61 2.90
N HIS A 14 -15.47 -9.34 3.24
CA HIS A 14 -15.68 -8.24 2.30
C HIS A 14 -14.82 -8.37 1.02
N THR A 15 -13.58 -8.89 1.13
CA THR A 15 -12.73 -9.15 -0.03
C THR A 15 -13.28 -10.31 -0.85
N LEU A 16 -13.74 -11.37 -0.20
CA LEU A 16 -14.37 -12.50 -0.87
C LEU A 16 -15.67 -12.08 -1.59
N ASP A 17 -16.47 -11.24 -0.99
CA ASP A 17 -17.69 -10.71 -1.59
C ASP A 17 -17.40 -9.86 -2.84
N TYR A 18 -16.32 -9.05 -2.79
CA TYR A 18 -15.89 -8.24 -3.92
C TYR A 18 -15.44 -9.10 -5.12
N ILE A 19 -14.60 -10.09 -4.89
CA ILE A 19 -14.12 -10.97 -5.97
C ILE A 19 -15.18 -11.97 -6.44
N GLY A 20 -16.23 -12.20 -5.63
CA GLY A 20 -17.34 -13.07 -5.94
C GLY A 20 -16.89 -14.50 -6.27
N ASN A 21 -17.33 -15.02 -7.41
CA ASN A 21 -16.97 -16.35 -7.88
C ASN A 21 -15.66 -16.40 -8.69
N SER A 22 -14.97 -15.26 -8.82
CA SER A 22 -13.73 -15.20 -9.58
C SER A 22 -12.63 -15.97 -8.87
N LYS A 23 -11.81 -16.67 -9.65
CA LYS A 23 -10.65 -17.36 -9.10
C LYS A 23 -9.53 -16.36 -8.89
N ILE A 24 -8.99 -16.28 -7.68
CA ILE A 24 -7.80 -15.50 -7.41
C ILE A 24 -6.62 -16.07 -8.20
N GLU A 25 -6.04 -15.26 -9.07
CA GLU A 25 -4.93 -15.67 -9.93
C GLU A 25 -3.60 -15.24 -9.36
N GLU A 26 -3.51 -14.02 -8.82
CA GLU A 26 -2.29 -13.43 -8.31
C GLU A 26 -2.48 -12.91 -6.88
N ILE A 27 -1.40 -12.99 -6.08
CA ILE A 27 -1.30 -12.40 -4.77
C ILE A 27 -0.07 -11.49 -4.72
N GLN A 28 -0.32 -10.21 -4.46
CA GLN A 28 0.72 -9.22 -4.23
C GLN A 28 1.05 -9.18 -2.75
N CYS A 29 2.21 -9.73 -2.41
CA CYS A 29 2.76 -9.74 -1.05
C CYS A 29 3.49 -8.43 -0.84
N ILE A 30 2.86 -7.46 -0.18
CA ILE A 30 3.34 -6.09 -0.10
C ILE A 30 3.85 -5.71 1.28
N ILE A 31 4.85 -4.85 1.29
CA ILE A 31 5.40 -4.14 2.45
C ILE A 31 5.65 -2.68 2.07
N SER A 32 5.80 -1.78 3.04
CA SER A 32 6.32 -0.43 2.80
C SER A 32 7.79 -0.36 3.20
N ASP A 33 8.60 0.34 2.39
CA ASP A 33 9.96 0.71 2.76
C ASP A 33 9.99 2.03 3.56
N THR A 34 11.18 2.45 3.95
CA THR A 34 11.41 3.68 4.73
C THR A 34 11.08 4.97 3.98
N SER A 35 11.00 4.90 2.65
CA SER A 35 10.62 6.01 1.77
C SER A 35 9.11 6.04 1.47
N GLY A 36 8.32 5.11 2.03
CA GLY A 36 6.88 4.98 1.77
C GLY A 36 6.56 4.28 0.44
N ILE A 37 7.56 3.72 -0.24
CA ILE A 37 7.36 2.99 -1.49
C ILE A 37 6.82 1.58 -1.16
N VAL A 38 5.78 1.17 -1.87
CA VAL A 38 5.27 -0.20 -1.79
C VAL A 38 6.24 -1.14 -2.51
N ARG A 39 6.78 -2.08 -1.75
CA ARG A 39 7.70 -3.13 -2.23
C ARG A 39 7.05 -4.50 -2.05
N GLY A 40 7.54 -5.51 -2.72
CA GLY A 40 7.04 -6.87 -2.52
C GLY A 40 7.27 -7.82 -3.67
N LYS A 41 6.48 -8.87 -3.68
CA LYS A 41 6.48 -9.90 -4.73
C LYS A 41 5.05 -10.20 -5.16
N ALA A 42 4.85 -10.34 -6.45
CA ALA A 42 3.62 -10.87 -7.03
C ALA A 42 3.81 -12.38 -7.26
N LEU A 43 2.92 -13.18 -6.72
CA LEU A 43 2.97 -14.63 -6.80
C LEU A 43 1.67 -15.18 -7.37
N PRO A 44 1.72 -16.14 -8.31
CA PRO A 44 0.55 -16.91 -8.65
C PRO A 44 -0.06 -17.56 -7.40
N SER A 45 -1.39 -17.56 -7.28
CA SER A 45 -2.09 -18.06 -6.08
C SER A 45 -1.70 -19.50 -5.72
N GLY A 46 -1.44 -20.33 -6.73
CA GLY A 46 -0.98 -21.72 -6.52
C GLY A 46 0.44 -21.80 -5.95
N THR A 47 1.30 -20.82 -6.24
CA THR A 47 2.65 -20.72 -5.68
C THR A 47 2.58 -20.22 -4.24
N PHE A 48 1.83 -19.14 -4.00
CA PHE A 48 1.60 -18.61 -2.65
C PHE A 48 1.07 -19.69 -1.69
N ALA A 49 0.10 -20.48 -2.14
CA ALA A 49 -0.50 -21.54 -1.34
C ALA A 49 0.48 -22.67 -0.96
N LYS A 50 1.59 -22.82 -1.67
CA LYS A 50 2.63 -23.83 -1.39
C LYS A 50 3.83 -23.24 -0.66
N SER A 51 3.98 -21.91 -0.70
CA SER A 51 5.12 -21.26 -0.07
C SER A 51 4.95 -21.25 1.43
N SER A 52 5.91 -21.82 2.15
CA SER A 52 5.99 -21.71 3.61
C SER A 52 6.51 -20.34 4.03
N GLU A 53 7.35 -19.73 3.20
CA GLU A 53 8.04 -18.48 3.46
C GLU A 53 8.24 -17.68 2.17
N ILE A 54 8.21 -16.36 2.29
CA ILE A 54 8.50 -15.41 1.23
C ILE A 54 9.65 -14.54 1.72
N TYR A 55 10.64 -14.34 0.86
CA TYR A 55 11.87 -13.64 1.24
C TYR A 55 12.06 -12.36 0.43
N LEU A 56 12.61 -11.33 1.09
CA LEU A 56 13.15 -10.12 0.47
C LEU A 56 14.49 -9.79 1.12
N PRO A 57 15.46 -9.25 0.36
CA PRO A 57 16.75 -8.84 0.92
C PRO A 57 16.58 -7.68 1.92
N GLU A 58 17.32 -7.69 3.02
CA GLU A 58 17.26 -6.64 4.04
C GLU A 58 17.78 -5.29 3.53
N SER A 59 18.69 -5.29 2.55
CA SER A 59 19.19 -4.08 1.90
C SER A 59 18.08 -3.21 1.30
N LEU A 60 16.94 -3.81 0.96
CA LEU A 60 15.77 -3.10 0.45
C LEU A 60 15.33 -1.95 1.35
N PHE A 61 15.48 -2.10 2.68
CA PHE A 61 15.11 -1.07 3.64
C PHE A 61 16.15 0.06 3.77
N ASN A 62 17.29 -0.09 3.12
CA ASN A 62 18.38 0.89 3.09
C ASN A 62 18.48 1.63 1.75
N GLN A 63 17.45 1.55 0.93
CA GLN A 63 17.39 2.30 -0.33
C GLN A 63 16.88 3.73 -0.11
N THR A 64 17.48 4.65 -0.85
CA THR A 64 16.99 6.02 -0.98
C THR A 64 15.71 6.04 -1.83
N ILE A 65 15.00 7.18 -1.84
CA ILE A 65 13.81 7.39 -2.70
C ILE A 65 14.12 7.23 -4.20
N THR A 66 15.39 7.43 -4.62
CA THR A 66 15.85 7.24 -5.99
C THR A 66 16.27 5.80 -6.31
N GLY A 67 16.17 4.89 -5.33
CA GLY A 67 16.49 3.47 -5.48
C GLY A 67 17.97 3.12 -5.31
N GLN A 68 18.82 4.09 -4.97
CA GLN A 68 20.23 3.85 -4.64
C GLN A 68 20.32 3.29 -3.22
N PHE A 69 21.32 2.44 -2.97
CA PHE A 69 21.62 2.02 -1.61
C PHE A 69 22.27 3.15 -0.82
N ALA A 70 21.82 3.36 0.40
CA ALA A 70 22.46 4.29 1.31
C ALA A 70 23.84 3.75 1.70
N GLU A 71 24.82 4.63 1.75
CA GLU A 71 26.13 4.30 2.31
C GLU A 71 25.98 4.21 3.84
N ILE A 72 26.06 2.99 4.37
CA ILE A 72 26.00 2.73 5.80
C ILE A 72 27.37 2.23 6.21
N GLU A 73 28.01 2.96 7.12
CA GLU A 73 29.28 2.52 7.71
C GLU A 73 29.07 1.16 8.40
N ASP A 74 30.05 0.26 8.25
CA ASP A 74 30.05 -1.10 8.80
C ASP A 74 28.93 -2.05 8.29
N ALA A 75 28.20 -1.67 7.23
CA ALA A 75 27.26 -2.61 6.61
C ALA A 75 28.02 -3.70 5.86
N ASP A 76 27.85 -4.94 6.28
CA ASP A 76 28.37 -6.11 5.58
C ASP A 76 27.48 -6.48 4.40
N TRP A 77 27.72 -5.83 3.26
CA TRP A 77 27.01 -6.12 2.01
C TRP A 77 27.42 -7.47 1.37
N VAL A 78 28.46 -8.10 1.89
CA VAL A 78 28.96 -9.38 1.37
C VAL A 78 28.03 -10.52 1.78
N THR A 79 27.41 -10.40 2.93
CA THR A 79 26.42 -11.36 3.48
C THR A 79 25.07 -10.73 3.62
N GLU A 80 24.46 -10.32 2.48
CA GLU A 80 23.13 -9.74 2.49
C GLU A 80 22.10 -10.74 3.03
N PRO A 81 21.57 -10.57 4.24
CA PRO A 81 20.58 -11.46 4.79
C PRO A 81 19.22 -11.25 4.13
N ASP A 82 18.45 -12.31 4.02
CA ASP A 82 17.04 -12.22 3.65
C ASP A 82 16.16 -12.00 4.88
N SER A 83 15.20 -11.13 4.74
CA SER A 83 14.05 -11.01 5.62
C SER A 83 12.95 -11.99 5.23
N VAL A 84 12.22 -12.48 6.22
CA VAL A 84 11.06 -13.35 6.05
C VAL A 84 9.79 -12.54 6.11
N LEU A 85 8.92 -12.70 5.11
CA LEU A 85 7.61 -12.07 5.04
C LEU A 85 6.53 -13.03 5.55
N THR A 86 5.74 -12.58 6.51
CA THR A 86 4.57 -13.32 7.01
C THR A 86 3.28 -12.54 6.72
N PRO A 87 2.27 -13.15 6.07
CA PRO A 87 1.05 -12.44 5.68
C PRO A 87 0.23 -12.01 6.89
N ASP A 88 -0.29 -10.79 6.84
CA ASP A 88 -1.36 -10.34 7.72
C ASP A 88 -2.68 -10.38 6.93
N PHE A 89 -3.40 -11.48 7.05
CA PHE A 89 -4.59 -11.73 6.25
C PHE A 89 -5.73 -10.73 6.50
N GLU A 90 -5.78 -10.09 7.67
CA GLU A 90 -6.77 -9.05 7.97
C GLU A 90 -6.62 -7.80 7.07
N THR A 91 -5.45 -7.65 6.46
CA THR A 91 -5.16 -6.54 5.53
C THR A 91 -5.45 -6.89 4.08
N THR A 92 -6.05 -8.03 3.80
CA THR A 92 -6.30 -8.47 2.43
C THR A 92 -7.30 -7.54 1.75
N ALA A 93 -6.92 -7.03 0.59
CA ALA A 93 -7.76 -6.19 -0.25
C ALA A 93 -7.68 -6.62 -1.72
N ALA A 94 -8.75 -6.40 -2.46
CA ALA A 94 -8.72 -6.59 -3.92
C ALA A 94 -7.91 -5.48 -4.59
N ALA A 95 -7.30 -5.80 -5.74
CA ALA A 95 -6.59 -4.86 -6.59
C ALA A 95 -7.43 -4.58 -7.85
N PRO A 96 -8.38 -3.63 -7.80
CA PRO A 96 -9.37 -3.42 -8.87
C PRO A 96 -8.77 -2.89 -10.18
N TRP A 97 -7.55 -2.37 -10.13
CA TRP A 97 -6.80 -1.90 -11.30
C TRP A 97 -6.08 -3.02 -12.07
N SER A 98 -6.06 -4.24 -11.52
CA SER A 98 -5.42 -5.38 -12.18
C SER A 98 -6.36 -5.99 -13.23
N SER A 99 -5.79 -6.44 -14.37
CA SER A 99 -6.55 -7.17 -15.40
C SER A 99 -7.03 -8.54 -14.93
N ASP A 100 -6.23 -9.16 -14.06
CA ASP A 100 -6.52 -10.48 -13.49
C ASP A 100 -7.06 -10.32 -12.06
N THR A 101 -7.77 -11.33 -11.57
CA THR A 101 -8.27 -11.30 -10.18
C THR A 101 -7.11 -11.37 -9.20
N THR A 102 -6.66 -10.20 -8.78
CA THR A 102 -5.51 -9.99 -7.91
C THR A 102 -5.95 -9.50 -6.54
N ILE A 103 -5.30 -10.00 -5.51
CA ILE A 103 -5.42 -9.48 -4.14
C ILE A 103 -4.07 -9.01 -3.63
N GLN A 104 -4.10 -8.00 -2.75
CA GLN A 104 -2.92 -7.52 -2.03
C GLN A 104 -3.02 -7.96 -0.56
N ILE A 105 -1.90 -8.34 0.02
CA ILE A 105 -1.78 -8.68 1.43
C ILE A 105 -0.55 -7.96 1.99
N ILE A 106 -0.74 -7.15 3.04
CA ILE A 106 0.38 -6.55 3.75
C ILE A 106 1.07 -7.64 4.58
N HIS A 107 2.39 -7.65 4.52
CA HIS A 107 3.19 -8.61 5.25
C HIS A 107 3.95 -7.98 6.41
N ASN A 108 4.12 -8.74 7.47
CA ASN A 108 5.06 -8.44 8.53
C ASN A 108 6.45 -8.94 8.12
N VAL A 109 7.48 -8.24 8.56
CA VAL A 109 8.86 -8.51 8.16
C VAL A 109 9.68 -8.90 9.39
N HIS A 110 10.32 -10.06 9.31
CA HIS A 110 11.14 -10.62 10.38
C HIS A 110 12.49 -11.05 9.83
N THR A 111 13.48 -11.14 10.69
CA THR A 111 14.74 -11.84 10.39
C THR A 111 14.49 -13.34 10.26
N ARG A 112 15.46 -14.09 9.75
CA ARG A 112 15.38 -15.56 9.74
C ARG A 112 15.31 -16.19 11.14
N ALA A 113 15.74 -15.46 12.18
CA ALA A 113 15.60 -15.87 13.57
C ALA A 113 14.19 -15.59 14.14
N GLY A 114 13.31 -14.97 13.36
CA GLY A 114 11.93 -14.63 13.77
C GLY A 114 11.80 -13.28 14.47
N GLU A 115 12.88 -12.52 14.62
CA GLU A 115 12.84 -11.20 15.25
C GLU A 115 12.33 -10.15 14.27
N PRO A 116 11.48 -9.18 14.71
CA PRO A 116 11.03 -8.09 13.85
C PRO A 116 12.20 -7.25 13.35
N VAL A 117 12.32 -7.03 12.05
CA VAL A 117 13.33 -6.13 11.47
C VAL A 117 13.05 -4.70 11.93
N PRO A 118 13.97 -4.04 12.69
CA PRO A 118 13.64 -2.86 13.47
C PRO A 118 13.35 -1.59 12.65
N GLN A 119 13.93 -1.44 11.45
CA GLN A 119 13.75 -0.28 10.59
C GLN A 119 12.48 -0.35 9.73
N VAL A 120 11.82 -1.51 9.64
CA VAL A 120 10.60 -1.66 8.85
C VAL A 120 9.47 -0.78 9.42
N PRO A 121 8.85 0.12 8.65
CA PRO A 121 7.86 1.07 9.16
C PRO A 121 6.72 0.42 9.92
N ARG A 122 6.20 -0.71 9.46
CA ARG A 122 5.13 -1.44 10.14
C ARG A 122 5.59 -1.97 11.51
N ASN A 123 6.84 -2.40 11.64
CA ASN A 123 7.39 -2.86 12.92
C ASN A 123 7.64 -1.69 13.88
N VAL A 124 8.04 -0.52 13.34
CA VAL A 124 8.12 0.73 14.13
C VAL A 124 6.75 1.07 14.69
N LEU A 125 5.71 1.09 13.83
CA LEU A 125 4.33 1.35 14.26
C LEU A 125 3.88 0.39 15.37
N LYS A 126 4.12 -0.91 15.21
CA LYS A 126 3.76 -1.91 16.24
C LYS A 126 4.45 -1.66 17.57
N ARG A 127 5.74 -1.25 17.56
CA ARG A 127 6.45 -0.88 18.80
C ARG A 127 5.81 0.34 19.48
N ILE A 128 5.46 1.36 18.71
CA ILE A 128 4.82 2.56 19.26
C ILE A 128 3.42 2.23 19.80
N LEU A 129 2.62 1.45 19.09
CA LEU A 129 1.31 1.02 19.58
C LEU A 129 1.41 0.25 20.90
N LYS A 130 2.43 -0.60 21.05
CA LYS A 130 2.71 -1.29 22.32
C LYS A 130 2.99 -0.31 23.46
N CYS A 131 3.76 0.77 23.21
CA CYS A 131 3.99 1.80 24.22
C CYS A 131 2.68 2.50 24.64
N TYR A 132 1.76 2.74 23.71
CA TYR A 132 0.44 3.27 24.04
C TYR A 132 -0.37 2.29 24.91
N ASP A 133 -0.36 1.01 24.57
CA ASP A 133 -1.06 -0.03 25.35
C ASP A 133 -0.50 -0.11 26.79
N GLU A 134 0.81 -0.01 26.98
CA GLU A 134 1.45 -0.01 28.29
C GLU A 134 1.02 1.21 29.16
N LEU A 135 0.65 2.31 28.51
CA LEU A 135 0.09 3.51 29.16
C LEU A 135 -1.43 3.45 29.33
N GLY A 136 -2.09 2.39 28.89
CA GLY A 136 -3.55 2.27 28.88
C GLY A 136 -4.23 3.22 27.88
N LEU A 137 -3.51 3.68 26.86
CA LEU A 137 -3.99 4.60 25.84
C LEU A 137 -4.22 3.90 24.52
N ARG A 138 -5.26 4.30 23.79
CA ARG A 138 -5.52 3.87 22.41
C ARG A 138 -5.45 5.06 21.48
N PRO A 139 -4.48 5.14 20.55
CA PRO A 139 -4.43 6.21 19.57
C PRO A 139 -5.59 6.08 18.58
N ILE A 140 -6.19 7.21 18.22
CA ILE A 140 -7.16 7.34 17.13
C ILE A 140 -6.53 8.26 16.11
N ILE A 141 -6.32 7.77 14.89
CA ILE A 141 -5.61 8.49 13.83
C ILE A 141 -6.48 8.46 12.58
N ALA A 142 -6.71 9.61 12.00
CA ALA A 142 -7.32 9.77 10.68
C ALA A 142 -6.24 10.31 9.72
N PRO A 143 -5.76 9.52 8.75
CA PRO A 143 -4.85 10.04 7.75
C PRO A 143 -5.59 10.95 6.77
N GLU A 144 -5.01 12.11 6.47
CA GLU A 144 -5.48 13.01 5.42
C GLU A 144 -4.51 12.91 4.23
N MET A 145 -5.09 12.91 3.03
CA MET A 145 -4.30 12.84 1.80
C MET A 145 -4.54 14.12 1.01
N GLU A 146 -3.50 14.92 0.88
CA GLU A 146 -3.51 16.14 0.08
C GLU A 146 -2.75 15.93 -1.23
N PHE A 147 -3.31 16.39 -2.34
CA PHE A 147 -2.68 16.26 -3.65
C PHE A 147 -3.11 17.38 -4.61
N TYR A 148 -2.30 17.56 -5.65
CA TYR A 148 -2.61 18.47 -6.75
C TYR A 148 -2.94 17.67 -8.02
N LEU A 149 -3.98 18.08 -8.72
CA LEU A 149 -4.26 17.60 -10.07
C LEU A 149 -3.43 18.40 -11.07
N VAL A 150 -2.61 17.71 -11.84
CA VAL A 150 -1.71 18.32 -12.82
C VAL A 150 -1.93 17.74 -14.19
N ALA A 151 -1.61 18.52 -15.22
CA ALA A 151 -1.62 18.02 -16.60
C ALA A 151 -0.60 16.89 -16.76
N LYS A 152 -0.94 15.89 -17.59
CA LYS A 152 -0.01 14.80 -17.89
C LYS A 152 1.27 15.37 -18.50
N ASN A 153 2.38 15.16 -17.82
CA ASN A 153 3.70 15.58 -18.26
C ASN A 153 4.63 14.36 -18.33
N LEU A 154 5.15 14.07 -19.51
CA LEU A 154 6.10 12.98 -19.76
C LEU A 154 7.54 13.47 -19.84
N ASN A 155 7.77 14.78 -19.76
CA ASN A 155 9.10 15.37 -19.81
C ASN A 155 9.43 16.09 -18.49
N PRO A 156 10.31 15.52 -17.66
CA PRO A 156 10.65 16.11 -16.36
C PRO A 156 11.36 17.47 -16.45
N ALA A 157 11.84 17.86 -17.62
CA ALA A 157 12.47 19.18 -17.84
C ALA A 157 11.46 20.32 -18.06
N ILE A 158 10.18 19.99 -18.26
CA ILE A 158 9.11 20.97 -18.44
C ILE A 158 8.42 21.20 -17.10
N ALA A 159 8.09 22.45 -16.79
CA ALA A 159 7.36 22.80 -15.59
C ALA A 159 5.99 22.08 -15.52
N ILE A 160 5.60 21.71 -14.32
CA ILE A 160 4.28 21.11 -14.06
C ILE A 160 3.22 22.18 -14.30
N GLU A 161 2.21 21.85 -15.11
CA GLU A 161 1.08 22.73 -15.39
C GLU A 161 -0.20 22.25 -14.70
N PRO A 162 -1.08 23.17 -14.29
CA PRO A 162 -2.39 22.79 -13.75
C PRO A 162 -3.23 22.03 -14.79
N LEU A 163 -4.06 21.10 -14.29
CA LEU A 163 -5.02 20.38 -15.12
C LEU A 163 -6.03 21.34 -15.74
N ILE A 164 -6.46 21.05 -16.96
CA ILE A 164 -7.58 21.75 -17.61
C ILE A 164 -8.87 21.10 -17.14
N GLY A 165 -9.77 21.92 -16.57
CA GLY A 165 -11.06 21.46 -16.11
C GLY A 165 -12.08 21.24 -17.24
N ARG A 166 -13.25 20.74 -16.90
CA ARG A 166 -14.36 20.45 -17.82
C ARG A 166 -14.77 21.64 -18.71
N SER A 167 -14.66 22.86 -18.19
CA SER A 167 -14.97 24.09 -18.94
C SER A 167 -13.88 24.53 -19.92
N GLY A 168 -12.76 23.80 -20.02
CA GLY A 168 -11.60 24.18 -20.81
C GLY A 168 -10.68 25.20 -20.14
N ARG A 169 -10.94 25.58 -18.89
CA ARG A 169 -10.11 26.50 -18.12
C ARG A 169 -9.08 25.75 -17.28
N ARG A 170 -7.94 26.38 -17.07
CA ARG A 170 -6.94 25.87 -16.13
C ARG A 170 -7.38 26.14 -14.69
N ALA A 171 -7.01 25.24 -13.80
CA ALA A 171 -7.20 25.43 -12.37
C ALA A 171 -6.53 26.72 -11.91
N THR A 172 -7.19 27.43 -11.01
CA THR A 172 -6.64 28.59 -10.32
C THR A 172 -6.48 28.28 -8.86
N GLY A 173 -5.42 28.78 -8.21
CA GLY A 173 -5.11 28.52 -6.81
C GLY A 173 -6.08 29.18 -5.81
N LYS A 174 -7.37 28.94 -5.97
CA LYS A 174 -8.40 29.42 -5.05
C LYS A 174 -8.75 28.30 -4.06
N CYS A 175 -8.29 28.44 -2.82
CA CYS A 175 -8.67 27.51 -1.75
C CYS A 175 -10.20 27.52 -1.55
N TYR A 176 -10.76 26.35 -1.25
CA TYR A 176 -12.20 26.14 -0.97
C TYR A 176 -13.15 26.64 -2.08
N SER A 177 -12.70 26.60 -3.32
CA SER A 177 -13.53 27.03 -4.45
C SER A 177 -14.51 25.95 -4.86
N MET A 178 -15.81 26.17 -4.62
CA MET A 178 -16.87 25.25 -5.08
C MET A 178 -16.85 25.06 -6.60
N SER A 179 -16.48 26.09 -7.37
CA SER A 179 -16.33 25.96 -8.83
C SER A 179 -15.20 25.00 -9.24
N ALA A 180 -14.17 24.81 -8.40
CA ALA A 180 -13.13 23.84 -8.67
C ALA A 180 -13.65 22.39 -8.51
N ILE A 181 -14.53 22.15 -7.55
CA ILE A 181 -15.18 20.84 -7.38
C ILE A 181 -16.02 20.52 -8.63
N ASP A 182 -16.79 21.48 -9.13
CA ASP A 182 -17.62 21.28 -10.33
C ASP A 182 -16.75 20.99 -11.58
N GLU A 183 -15.60 21.66 -11.69
CA GLU A 183 -14.67 21.44 -12.81
C GLU A 183 -14.03 20.05 -12.82
N TYR A 184 -13.79 19.46 -11.65
CA TYR A 184 -13.11 18.18 -11.48
C TYR A 184 -14.02 17.09 -10.89
N GLY A 185 -15.32 17.35 -10.82
CA GLY A 185 -16.32 16.44 -10.23
C GLY A 185 -16.16 14.97 -10.63
N PRO A 186 -16.06 14.62 -11.92
CA PRO A 186 -15.90 13.21 -12.31
C PRO A 186 -14.70 12.51 -11.68
N ILE A 187 -13.54 13.20 -11.56
CA ILE A 187 -12.34 12.63 -10.93
C ILE A 187 -12.57 12.45 -9.42
N ILE A 188 -13.22 13.42 -8.79
CA ILE A 188 -13.54 13.36 -7.36
C ILE A 188 -14.55 12.25 -7.09
N ASP A 189 -15.54 12.09 -7.94
CA ASP A 189 -16.54 11.02 -7.81
C ASP A 189 -15.91 9.64 -7.99
N ASP A 190 -14.98 9.49 -8.93
CA ASP A 190 -14.21 8.24 -9.10
C ASP A 190 -13.36 7.92 -7.86
N ILE A 191 -12.67 8.92 -7.30
CA ILE A 191 -11.89 8.76 -6.06
C ILE A 191 -12.81 8.35 -4.90
N HIS A 192 -13.98 8.97 -4.77
CA HIS A 192 -14.97 8.61 -3.76
C HIS A 192 -15.47 7.18 -3.94
N ALA A 193 -15.83 6.80 -5.16
CA ALA A 193 -16.33 5.45 -5.44
C ALA A 193 -15.28 4.39 -5.06
N VAL A 194 -14.02 4.59 -5.43
CA VAL A 194 -12.92 3.69 -5.06
C VAL A 194 -12.71 3.67 -3.54
N SER A 195 -12.68 4.83 -2.88
CA SER A 195 -12.48 4.91 -1.43
C SER A 195 -13.61 4.24 -0.66
N TYR A 196 -14.86 4.41 -1.07
CA TYR A 196 -16.01 3.77 -0.44
C TYR A 196 -15.98 2.25 -0.58
N THR A 197 -15.56 1.77 -1.74
CA THR A 197 -15.58 0.34 -2.06
C THR A 197 -14.40 -0.42 -1.43
N HIS A 198 -13.25 0.24 -1.28
CA HIS A 198 -12.00 -0.44 -0.97
C HIS A 198 -11.34 -0.03 0.34
N LEU A 199 -11.62 1.15 0.87
CA LEU A 199 -10.91 1.68 2.03
C LEU A 199 -11.74 1.72 3.31
N THR A 200 -13.04 1.51 3.27
CA THR A 200 -13.97 1.59 4.43
C THR A 200 -13.74 2.81 5.34
N LEU A 201 -13.17 3.88 4.79
CA LEU A 201 -12.97 5.13 5.50
C LEU A 201 -14.31 5.89 5.52
N PRO A 202 -14.74 6.43 6.68
CA PRO A 202 -15.84 7.37 6.71
C PRO A 202 -15.40 8.61 5.93
N THR A 203 -15.82 8.72 4.68
CA THR A 203 -15.57 9.91 3.87
C THR A 203 -16.60 10.95 4.26
N ASN A 204 -16.23 11.86 5.14
CA ASN A 204 -16.95 13.10 5.28
C ASN A 204 -16.71 13.95 4.04
N ARG A 205 -17.80 14.37 3.38
CA ARG A 205 -17.76 15.39 2.32
C ARG A 205 -17.64 16.76 2.98
N GLU A 206 -16.60 17.00 3.73
CA GLU A 206 -16.25 18.33 4.18
C GLU A 206 -15.26 18.95 3.20
N VAL A 207 -15.68 20.01 2.56
CA VAL A 207 -14.94 20.81 1.58
C VAL A 207 -14.43 22.07 2.25
#